data_ae9f6012a3fe2a57a95d2344ba27429b
#
_entry.id   ae9f6012a3fe2a57a95d2344ba27429b
#
_cell.length_a   1.000
_cell.length_b   1.000
_cell.length_c   1.000
_cell.angle_alpha   90.00
_cell.angle_beta   90.00
_cell.angle_gamma   90.00
#
_symmetry.space_group_name_H-M   'P 1'
#
loop_
_entity.id
_entity.type
_entity.pdbx_description
1 polymer ?
#
loop_
_entity_poly.entity_id
_entity_poly.type
_entity_poly.pdbx_seq_one_letter_code
_entity_poly.pdbx_strand_id
1 'polypeptide(L)'
;MKQFNDDNFLLQTETAQRLYHDHAAKMPIIDYHCHLIPEYVASDHRFDNLSKIWLEGDHYKWRAMRTNGVDEKYCTGKDTTDWEKFEKWAETVPYTMRNPLYHWTHLELKTAFGVTKLLNPASAREIYDHCTALLQRPEYHARGLMRRYNVEAVCTTDDPVDSLEHHIKVREDGFATRMLPTWRPDKAMAVEVPADFRAYMEKLSEVSGVAITKFADVIDALHVRHEFFGSVGCRLSDHGIEEFYAEDYTQAEIDAIFNKVYGGQTLTPEEIRKFKTAMLVEFATMDHEAGWTQQFHYGAIRNNNSRMFGRLGPDTGFDSIGDFAVGRQMSKFFDMLDRNDRLAKTIIYNLNPRDNELVATMIGNFQDGRYGAGKIQFGSGWWFLDQKDGMEKQMNALSTLGLLSRFVGMLTDSRSFLSYPRHEYFRRTLCNLVGNDIEQGLLPASEIDFIGREIIEGICYRNAKDYFKF
;
A
#
# COMPACT_ATOMS: atom_id res chain seq x y z
N MET A 1 -17.54 22.93 -22.25
CA MET A 1 -16.64 21.80 -21.84
C MET A 1 -16.18 22.08 -20.41
N LYS A 2 -16.09 21.04 -19.57
CA LYS A 2 -15.48 21.19 -18.24
C LYS A 2 -13.99 21.49 -18.37
N GLN A 3 -13.47 22.34 -17.51
CA GLN A 3 -12.03 22.63 -17.45
C GLN A 3 -11.29 21.42 -16.86
N PHE A 4 -10.10 21.11 -17.37
CA PHE A 4 -9.26 20.04 -16.81
C PHE A 4 -8.78 20.42 -15.39
N ASN A 5 -8.89 19.47 -14.48
CA ASN A 5 -8.42 19.58 -13.10
C ASN A 5 -8.98 20.80 -12.35
N ASP A 6 -10.24 21.19 -12.65
CA ASP A 6 -10.98 22.19 -11.88
C ASP A 6 -11.39 21.66 -10.49
N ASP A 7 -12.14 22.44 -9.73
CA ASP A 7 -12.55 22.04 -8.37
C ASP A 7 -13.56 20.87 -8.39
N ASN A 8 -14.23 20.64 -9.52
CA ASN A 8 -15.16 19.54 -9.76
C ASN A 8 -14.54 18.42 -10.63
N PHE A 9 -13.21 18.35 -10.69
CA PHE A 9 -12.51 17.28 -11.40
C PHE A 9 -13.02 15.90 -10.98
N LEU A 10 -13.31 15.03 -11.95
CA LEU A 10 -13.96 13.72 -11.83
C LEU A 10 -15.42 13.72 -11.37
N LEU A 11 -15.97 14.80 -10.85
CA LEU A 11 -17.35 14.90 -10.36
C LEU A 11 -18.30 15.31 -11.50
N GLN A 12 -19.15 14.40 -11.95
CA GLN A 12 -19.97 14.59 -13.15
C GLN A 12 -21.28 15.33 -12.86
N THR A 13 -21.88 15.13 -11.69
CA THR A 13 -23.20 15.61 -11.29
C THR A 13 -23.12 16.56 -10.11
N GLU A 14 -24.16 17.38 -9.89
CA GLU A 14 -24.27 18.25 -8.71
C GLU A 14 -24.31 17.41 -7.42
N THR A 15 -24.98 16.27 -7.45
CA THR A 15 -25.03 15.34 -6.33
C THR A 15 -23.64 14.81 -5.98
N ALA A 16 -22.85 14.42 -6.99
CA ALA A 16 -21.46 13.98 -6.77
C ALA A 16 -20.59 15.10 -6.17
N GLN A 17 -20.78 16.35 -6.65
CA GLN A 17 -20.07 17.52 -6.12
C GLN A 17 -20.45 17.78 -4.67
N ARG A 18 -21.75 17.72 -4.32
CA ARG A 18 -22.24 17.85 -2.95
C ARG A 18 -21.64 16.80 -2.02
N LEU A 19 -21.70 15.52 -2.40
CA LEU A 19 -21.11 14.42 -1.62
C LEU A 19 -19.60 14.62 -1.38
N TYR A 20 -18.89 15.13 -2.38
CA TYR A 20 -17.45 15.38 -2.24
C TYR A 20 -17.17 16.59 -1.36
N HIS A 21 -17.70 17.78 -1.70
CA HIS A 21 -17.35 19.03 -1.03
C HIS A 21 -17.87 19.13 0.41
N ASP A 22 -19.08 18.60 0.66
CA ASP A 22 -19.70 18.68 1.98
C ASP A 22 -19.20 17.60 2.93
N HIS A 23 -18.80 16.42 2.41
CA HIS A 23 -18.44 15.23 3.20
C HIS A 23 -17.00 14.80 2.98
N ALA A 24 -16.67 14.22 1.81
CA ALA A 24 -15.42 13.51 1.58
C ALA A 24 -14.16 14.40 1.72
N ALA A 25 -14.20 15.61 1.16
CA ALA A 25 -13.05 16.52 1.12
C ALA A 25 -12.57 16.96 2.51
N LYS A 26 -13.47 16.98 3.50
CA LYS A 26 -13.19 17.45 4.86
C LYS A 26 -12.56 16.39 5.76
N MET A 27 -12.60 15.12 5.35
CA MET A 27 -12.12 14.01 6.16
C MET A 27 -10.61 14.00 6.28
N PRO A 28 -10.06 13.72 7.47
CA PRO A 28 -8.63 13.46 7.65
C PRO A 28 -8.19 12.26 6.80
N ILE A 29 -6.88 12.09 6.64
CA ILE A 29 -6.29 10.93 5.98
C ILE A 29 -5.77 9.96 7.04
N ILE A 30 -6.20 8.70 6.92
CA ILE A 30 -5.56 7.56 7.54
C ILE A 30 -4.94 6.75 6.41
N ASP A 31 -3.62 6.81 6.30
CA ASP A 31 -2.86 6.08 5.29
C ASP A 31 -2.29 4.80 5.93
N TYR A 32 -3.13 3.78 6.03
CA TYR A 32 -2.85 2.57 6.79
C TYR A 32 -1.89 1.59 6.10
N HIS A 33 -1.37 1.94 4.92
CA HIS A 33 -0.26 1.25 4.26
C HIS A 33 0.48 2.18 3.31
N CYS A 34 1.75 2.43 3.59
CA CYS A 34 2.65 3.21 2.74
C CYS A 34 4.10 2.70 2.86
N HIS A 35 4.96 3.20 1.97
CA HIS A 35 6.39 2.93 1.96
C HIS A 35 7.21 4.20 2.24
N LEU A 36 6.65 5.17 2.97
CA LEU A 36 7.40 6.35 3.39
C LEU A 36 8.62 5.94 4.21
N ILE A 37 9.74 6.62 3.99
CA ILE A 37 10.97 6.41 4.75
C ILE A 37 10.77 7.02 6.15
N PRO A 38 10.75 6.21 7.25
CA PRO A 38 10.47 6.71 8.60
C PRO A 38 11.45 7.79 9.07
N GLU A 39 12.72 7.70 8.65
CA GLU A 39 13.74 8.72 8.94
C GLU A 39 13.35 10.10 8.43
N TYR A 40 12.69 10.20 7.27
CA TYR A 40 12.27 11.51 6.72
C TYR A 40 11.22 12.18 7.59
N VAL A 41 10.33 11.41 8.19
CA VAL A 41 9.35 11.95 9.17
C VAL A 41 10.04 12.32 10.48
N ALA A 42 10.95 11.46 10.98
CA ALA A 42 11.67 11.68 12.23
C ALA A 42 12.57 12.91 12.22
N SER A 43 13.22 13.19 11.08
CA SER A 43 14.12 14.33 10.89
C SER A 43 13.42 15.58 10.38
N ASP A 44 12.12 15.55 10.09
CA ASP A 44 11.40 16.57 9.31
C ASP A 44 12.14 16.95 8.03
N HIS A 45 12.43 15.92 7.23
CA HIS A 45 13.30 15.99 6.06
C HIS A 45 12.92 17.12 5.10
N ARG A 46 13.91 17.93 4.74
CA ARG A 46 13.83 18.94 3.69
C ARG A 46 14.28 18.36 2.36
N PHE A 47 13.41 18.34 1.39
CA PHE A 47 13.73 17.85 0.04
C PHE A 47 14.52 18.89 -0.75
N ASP A 48 15.64 18.50 -1.34
CA ASP A 48 16.52 19.43 -2.06
C ASP A 48 15.85 20.07 -3.28
N ASN A 49 15.00 19.30 -3.98
CA ASN A 49 14.32 19.77 -5.19
C ASN A 49 13.12 18.88 -5.54
N LEU A 50 12.37 19.29 -6.57
CA LEU A 50 11.18 18.58 -7.01
C LEU A 50 11.46 17.17 -7.54
N SER A 51 12.60 16.92 -8.18
CA SER A 51 12.97 15.58 -8.64
C SER A 51 13.15 14.60 -7.49
N LYS A 52 13.77 15.02 -6.40
CA LYS A 52 14.03 14.19 -5.22
C LYS A 52 12.76 13.71 -4.56
N ILE A 53 11.80 14.57 -4.31
CA ILE A 53 10.55 14.18 -3.67
C ILE A 53 9.60 13.43 -4.61
N TRP A 54 9.73 13.60 -5.93
CA TRP A 54 8.71 13.20 -6.89
C TRP A 54 9.08 12.07 -7.83
N LEU A 55 10.36 11.96 -8.23
CA LEU A 55 10.83 10.96 -9.19
C LEU A 55 11.65 9.84 -8.54
N GLU A 56 12.26 10.11 -7.39
CA GLU A 56 13.08 9.11 -6.72
C GLU A 56 12.22 7.96 -6.19
N GLY A 57 12.53 6.73 -6.62
CA GLY A 57 11.78 5.54 -6.24
C GLY A 57 10.41 5.36 -6.94
N ASP A 58 10.02 6.25 -7.85
CA ASP A 58 8.74 6.15 -8.54
C ASP A 58 8.84 5.30 -9.81
N HIS A 59 8.64 4.01 -9.64
CA HIS A 59 8.68 3.05 -10.75
C HIS A 59 7.52 3.20 -11.76
N TYR A 60 6.42 3.88 -11.43
CA TYR A 60 5.35 4.23 -12.38
C TYR A 60 5.84 5.26 -13.40
N LYS A 61 6.46 6.34 -12.94
CA LYS A 61 7.01 7.40 -13.80
C LYS A 61 8.16 6.87 -14.64
N TRP A 62 9.08 6.09 -14.07
CA TRP A 62 10.17 5.47 -14.83
C TRP A 62 9.66 4.54 -15.94
N ARG A 63 8.61 3.77 -15.67
CA ARG A 63 7.98 2.90 -16.67
C ARG A 63 7.40 3.72 -17.84
N ALA A 64 6.73 4.83 -17.56
CA ALA A 64 6.20 5.73 -18.57
C ALA A 64 7.32 6.40 -19.38
N MET A 65 8.38 6.88 -18.71
CA MET A 65 9.55 7.48 -19.36
C MET A 65 10.22 6.50 -20.33
N ARG A 66 10.47 5.26 -19.90
CA ARG A 66 11.01 4.19 -20.77
C ARG A 66 10.12 3.92 -21.97
N THR A 67 8.80 3.85 -21.76
CA THR A 67 7.82 3.64 -22.83
C THR A 67 7.85 4.80 -23.83
N ASN A 68 8.14 6.01 -23.37
CA ASN A 68 8.30 7.20 -24.21
C ASN A 68 9.72 7.31 -24.84
N GLY A 69 10.56 6.28 -24.72
CA GLY A 69 11.90 6.23 -25.32
C GLY A 69 12.99 6.98 -24.57
N VAL A 70 12.76 7.36 -23.31
CA VAL A 70 13.75 8.02 -22.47
C VAL A 70 14.83 7.01 -22.03
N ASP A 71 16.10 7.40 -22.19
CA ASP A 71 17.23 6.57 -21.77
C ASP A 71 17.24 6.33 -20.26
N GLU A 72 17.66 5.13 -19.85
CA GLU A 72 17.67 4.68 -18.45
C GLU A 72 18.45 5.60 -17.51
N LYS A 73 19.50 6.27 -18.01
CA LYS A 73 20.28 7.23 -17.22
C LYS A 73 19.45 8.37 -16.64
N TYR A 74 18.35 8.74 -17.29
CA TYR A 74 17.42 9.77 -16.82
C TYR A 74 16.29 9.21 -15.93
N CYS A 75 16.10 7.88 -15.90
CA CYS A 75 15.17 7.22 -15.00
C CYS A 75 15.84 6.93 -13.65
N THR A 76 16.78 5.98 -13.64
CA THR A 76 17.43 5.48 -12.42
C THR A 76 18.93 5.79 -12.35
N GLY A 77 19.53 6.35 -13.42
CA GLY A 77 20.97 6.62 -13.50
C GLY A 77 21.45 7.61 -12.46
N LYS A 78 22.76 7.49 -12.10
CA LYS A 78 23.42 8.36 -11.10
C LYS A 78 24.25 9.48 -11.73
N ASP A 79 24.51 9.38 -13.04
CA ASP A 79 25.42 10.30 -13.77
C ASP A 79 24.68 11.45 -14.45
N THR A 80 23.39 11.66 -14.13
CA THR A 80 22.54 12.74 -14.61
C THR A 80 22.08 13.60 -13.45
N THR A 81 21.91 14.89 -13.71
CA THR A 81 21.40 15.85 -12.71
C THR A 81 19.90 15.65 -12.45
N ASP A 82 19.43 16.10 -11.30
CA ASP A 82 18.01 16.07 -10.95
C ASP A 82 17.15 16.88 -11.93
N TRP A 83 17.70 18.00 -12.44
CA TRP A 83 17.03 18.79 -13.48
C TRP A 83 16.87 18.01 -14.79
N GLU A 84 17.91 17.36 -15.28
CA GLU A 84 17.82 16.58 -16.50
C GLU A 84 16.79 15.46 -16.40
N LYS A 85 16.67 14.81 -15.24
CA LYS A 85 15.63 13.81 -14.97
C LYS A 85 14.24 14.43 -15.02
N PHE A 86 14.06 15.58 -14.37
CA PHE A 86 12.77 16.27 -14.37
C PHE A 86 12.39 16.78 -15.76
N GLU A 87 13.33 17.32 -16.52
CA GLU A 87 13.12 17.75 -17.90
C GLU A 87 12.59 16.59 -18.76
N LYS A 88 13.18 15.39 -18.64
CA LYS A 88 12.73 14.18 -19.35
C LYS A 88 11.37 13.69 -18.86
N TRP A 89 11.06 13.86 -17.62
CA TRP A 89 9.70 13.65 -17.11
C TRP A 89 8.71 14.64 -17.72
N ALA A 90 9.04 15.93 -17.74
CA ALA A 90 8.20 16.96 -18.33
C ALA A 90 7.97 16.77 -19.84
N GLU A 91 8.97 16.26 -20.57
CA GLU A 91 8.82 15.84 -21.97
C GLU A 91 7.85 14.65 -22.10
N THR A 92 7.81 13.76 -21.10
CA THR A 92 6.98 12.55 -21.10
C THR A 92 5.52 12.85 -20.74
N VAL A 93 5.26 13.78 -19.83
CA VAL A 93 3.92 14.06 -19.29
C VAL A 93 2.84 14.27 -20.37
N PRO A 94 3.03 15.07 -21.44
CA PRO A 94 2.00 15.23 -22.49
C PRO A 94 1.58 13.90 -23.14
N TYR A 95 2.47 12.92 -23.20
CA TYR A 95 2.21 11.60 -23.78
C TYR A 95 1.54 10.63 -22.79
N THR A 96 1.39 11.02 -21.53
CA THR A 96 0.66 10.24 -20.52
C THR A 96 -0.85 10.52 -20.51
N MET A 97 -1.40 11.31 -21.45
CA MET A 97 -2.85 11.51 -21.57
C MET A 97 -3.57 10.15 -21.67
N ARG A 98 -4.67 9.98 -20.90
CA ARG A 98 -5.38 8.72 -20.59
C ARG A 98 -4.67 7.74 -19.66
N ASN A 99 -3.38 7.94 -19.35
CA ASN A 99 -2.73 7.24 -18.26
C ASN A 99 -3.00 8.00 -16.95
N PRO A 100 -3.19 7.33 -15.81
CA PRO A 100 -3.43 8.00 -14.51
C PRO A 100 -2.33 8.98 -14.13
N LEU A 101 -1.10 8.80 -14.58
CA LEU A 101 0.00 9.71 -14.33
C LEU A 101 -0.27 11.14 -14.80
N TYR A 102 -1.08 11.34 -15.86
CA TYR A 102 -1.48 12.67 -16.29
C TYR A 102 -2.35 13.39 -15.25
N HIS A 103 -3.31 12.65 -14.68
CA HIS A 103 -4.18 13.16 -13.61
C HIS A 103 -3.39 13.41 -12.33
N TRP A 104 -2.64 12.43 -11.88
CA TRP A 104 -1.88 12.51 -10.62
C TRP A 104 -0.84 13.61 -10.65
N THR A 105 -0.06 13.73 -11.74
CA THR A 105 0.94 14.79 -11.93
C THR A 105 0.33 16.17 -11.69
N HIS A 106 -0.80 16.46 -12.35
CA HIS A 106 -1.41 17.79 -12.25
C HIS A 106 -2.20 18.00 -10.95
N LEU A 107 -2.74 16.93 -10.36
CA LEU A 107 -3.39 17.00 -9.06
C LEU A 107 -2.36 17.25 -7.94
N GLU A 108 -1.24 16.55 -7.97
CA GLU A 108 -0.11 16.73 -7.03
C GLU A 108 0.47 18.14 -7.13
N LEU A 109 0.71 18.65 -8.34
CA LEU A 109 1.18 20.02 -8.56
C LEU A 109 0.19 21.06 -8.03
N LYS A 110 -1.11 20.88 -8.28
CA LYS A 110 -2.17 21.79 -7.82
C LYS A 110 -2.27 21.79 -6.30
N THR A 111 -2.39 20.62 -5.69
CA THR A 111 -2.71 20.51 -4.26
C THR A 111 -1.52 20.80 -3.35
N ALA A 112 -0.32 20.35 -3.74
CA ALA A 112 0.89 20.61 -2.96
C ALA A 112 1.39 22.06 -3.15
N PHE A 113 1.47 22.53 -4.40
CA PHE A 113 2.22 23.73 -4.75
C PHE A 113 1.37 24.88 -5.33
N GLY A 114 0.05 24.67 -5.51
CA GLY A 114 -0.84 25.66 -6.13
C GLY A 114 -0.61 25.84 -7.63
N VAL A 115 0.09 24.93 -8.29
CA VAL A 115 0.41 25.01 -9.72
C VAL A 115 -0.75 24.43 -10.54
N THR A 116 -1.42 25.29 -11.30
CA THR A 116 -2.52 24.90 -12.22
C THR A 116 -2.09 24.85 -13.67
N LYS A 117 -0.88 25.31 -13.97
CA LYS A 117 -0.26 25.26 -15.29
C LYS A 117 0.07 23.81 -15.66
N LEU A 118 -0.22 23.42 -16.92
CA LEU A 118 0.12 22.07 -17.38
C LEU A 118 1.64 21.89 -17.46
N LEU A 119 2.12 20.74 -16.98
CA LEU A 119 3.51 20.35 -17.10
C LEU A 119 3.80 19.85 -18.51
N ASN A 120 4.73 20.50 -19.17
CA ASN A 120 5.24 20.16 -20.50
C ASN A 120 6.64 20.79 -20.66
N PRO A 121 7.36 20.57 -21.77
CA PRO A 121 8.71 21.14 -21.96
C PRO A 121 8.78 22.67 -21.82
N ALA A 122 7.73 23.40 -22.25
CA ALA A 122 7.73 24.85 -22.21
C ALA A 122 7.53 25.41 -20.78
N SER A 123 6.85 24.68 -19.91
CA SER A 123 6.58 25.08 -18.52
C SER A 123 7.52 24.44 -17.49
N ALA A 124 8.32 23.47 -17.92
CA ALA A 124 9.12 22.62 -17.03
C ALA A 124 10.03 23.42 -16.09
N ARG A 125 10.77 24.37 -16.63
CA ARG A 125 11.74 25.15 -15.84
C ARG A 125 11.06 26.02 -14.80
N GLU A 126 10.00 26.71 -15.18
CA GLU A 126 9.22 27.56 -14.27
C GLU A 126 8.61 26.74 -13.12
N ILE A 127 8.00 25.61 -13.44
CA ILE A 127 7.38 24.71 -12.43
C ILE A 127 8.44 24.13 -11.50
N TYR A 128 9.57 23.64 -12.05
CA TYR A 128 10.65 23.09 -11.26
C TYR A 128 11.22 24.08 -10.26
N ASP A 129 11.56 25.30 -10.73
CA ASP A 129 12.15 26.33 -9.89
C ASP A 129 11.16 26.81 -8.82
N HIS A 130 9.89 27.01 -9.17
CA HIS A 130 8.84 27.40 -8.24
C HIS A 130 8.63 26.35 -7.13
N CYS A 131 8.42 25.08 -7.50
CA CYS A 131 8.20 24.01 -6.53
C CYS A 131 9.45 23.76 -5.66
N THR A 132 10.64 23.78 -6.27
CA THR A 132 11.91 23.62 -5.53
C THR A 132 12.09 24.74 -4.51
N ALA A 133 11.75 25.99 -4.86
CA ALA A 133 11.83 27.11 -3.91
C ALA A 133 10.83 26.95 -2.74
N LEU A 134 9.63 26.41 -3.00
CA LEU A 134 8.66 26.10 -1.95
C LEU A 134 9.17 24.97 -1.02
N LEU A 135 9.79 23.94 -1.55
CA LEU A 135 10.35 22.83 -0.76
C LEU A 135 11.44 23.25 0.23
N GLN A 136 12.02 24.44 0.07
CA GLN A 136 12.98 24.99 1.04
C GLN A 136 12.30 25.61 2.28
N ARG A 137 10.98 25.73 2.29
CA ARG A 137 10.22 26.30 3.40
C ARG A 137 9.74 25.19 4.35
N PRO A 138 9.72 25.41 5.67
CA PRO A 138 9.33 24.40 6.64
C PRO A 138 7.92 23.78 6.41
N GLU A 139 6.99 24.56 5.82
CA GLU A 139 5.63 24.10 5.51
C GLU A 139 5.58 23.05 4.41
N TYR A 140 6.70 22.82 3.71
CA TYR A 140 6.86 21.83 2.64
C TYR A 140 7.88 20.74 2.98
N HIS A 141 8.43 20.73 4.19
CA HIS A 141 9.20 19.60 4.70
C HIS A 141 8.27 18.41 4.94
N ALA A 142 8.83 17.23 5.24
CA ALA A 142 8.06 16.00 5.41
C ALA A 142 6.84 16.16 6.34
N ARG A 143 7.04 16.67 7.57
CA ARG A 143 5.95 16.91 8.53
C ARG A 143 5.01 18.04 8.10
N GLY A 144 5.53 19.03 7.41
CA GLY A 144 4.76 20.14 6.86
C GLY A 144 3.75 19.67 5.80
N LEU A 145 4.18 18.82 4.89
CA LEU A 145 3.32 18.19 3.88
C LEU A 145 2.23 17.31 4.51
N MET A 146 2.58 16.49 5.52
CA MET A 146 1.60 15.68 6.25
C MET A 146 0.51 16.55 6.90
N ARG A 147 0.88 17.66 7.52
CA ARG A 147 -0.10 18.62 8.09
C ARG A 147 -0.97 19.26 7.00
N ARG A 148 -0.38 19.64 5.87
CA ARG A 148 -1.09 20.24 4.72
C ARG A 148 -2.20 19.34 4.20
N TYR A 149 -1.96 18.04 4.16
CA TYR A 149 -2.95 17.05 3.72
C TYR A 149 -3.86 16.53 4.83
N ASN A 150 -3.78 17.10 6.03
CA ASN A 150 -4.58 16.66 7.18
C ASN A 150 -4.42 15.15 7.47
N VAL A 151 -3.17 14.68 7.49
CA VAL A 151 -2.86 13.27 7.76
C VAL A 151 -2.90 13.02 9.25
N GLU A 152 -3.82 12.17 9.71
CA GLU A 152 -3.96 11.77 11.11
C GLU A 152 -3.02 10.62 11.48
N ALA A 153 -2.90 9.63 10.60
CA ALA A 153 -2.04 8.48 10.83
C ALA A 153 -1.45 7.96 9.52
N VAL A 154 -0.22 7.43 9.61
CA VAL A 154 0.43 6.66 8.55
C VAL A 154 0.98 5.37 9.14
N CYS A 155 0.85 4.27 8.39
CA CYS A 155 1.51 2.99 8.71
C CYS A 155 2.54 2.70 7.63
N THR A 156 3.79 2.64 8.05
CA THR A 156 4.93 2.33 7.19
C THR A 156 5.05 0.82 6.95
N THR A 157 6.07 0.38 6.25
CA THR A 157 6.32 -1.05 6.00
C THR A 157 7.69 -1.39 6.56
N ASP A 158 7.74 -2.23 7.62
CA ASP A 158 8.92 -2.41 8.44
C ASP A 158 9.23 -3.91 8.64
N ASP A 159 10.52 -4.22 8.59
CA ASP A 159 11.02 -5.58 8.75
C ASP A 159 11.14 -5.96 10.25
N PRO A 160 10.85 -7.21 10.65
CA PRO A 160 11.08 -7.69 12.03
C PRO A 160 12.42 -7.32 12.65
N VAL A 161 13.45 -7.15 11.86
CA VAL A 161 14.81 -6.83 12.35
C VAL A 161 15.07 -5.33 12.50
N ASP A 162 14.11 -4.46 12.14
CA ASP A 162 14.28 -3.00 12.23
C ASP A 162 14.21 -2.50 13.68
N SER A 163 15.01 -1.48 13.99
CA SER A 163 15.09 -0.90 15.33
C SER A 163 13.88 -0.05 15.72
N LEU A 164 13.10 0.41 14.75
CA LEU A 164 11.97 1.33 14.89
C LEU A 164 12.31 2.66 15.58
N GLU A 165 13.57 3.02 15.65
CA GLU A 165 14.06 4.24 16.32
C GLU A 165 13.38 5.52 15.83
N HIS A 166 13.08 5.58 14.53
CA HIS A 166 12.41 6.72 13.92
C HIS A 166 10.94 6.83 14.35
N HIS A 167 10.24 5.70 14.51
CA HIS A 167 8.86 5.67 15.02
C HIS A 167 8.83 6.12 16.48
N ILE A 168 9.76 5.61 17.29
CA ILE A 168 9.91 5.99 18.70
C ILE A 168 10.17 7.50 18.79
N LYS A 169 11.11 8.03 17.99
CA LYS A 169 11.43 9.46 17.97
C LYS A 169 10.22 10.33 17.58
N VAL A 170 9.48 9.98 16.54
CA VAL A 170 8.29 10.76 16.11
C VAL A 170 7.25 10.81 17.22
N ARG A 171 7.05 9.69 17.95
CA ARG A 171 6.16 9.63 19.10
C ARG A 171 6.66 10.51 20.25
N GLU A 172 7.94 10.47 20.56
CA GLU A 172 8.57 11.27 21.63
C GLU A 172 8.56 12.77 21.29
N ASP A 173 8.70 13.14 20.03
CA ASP A 173 8.57 14.53 19.57
C ASP A 173 7.14 15.07 19.73
N GLY A 174 6.14 14.23 20.02
CA GLY A 174 4.74 14.64 20.13
C GLY A 174 4.14 15.12 18.81
N PHE A 175 4.63 14.61 17.68
CA PHE A 175 4.09 14.98 16.37
C PHE A 175 2.63 14.54 16.25
N ALA A 176 1.74 15.45 15.79
CA ALA A 176 0.30 15.20 15.77
C ALA A 176 -0.11 14.05 14.86
N THR A 177 0.56 13.88 13.71
CA THR A 177 0.35 12.70 12.87
C THR A 177 1.05 11.49 13.48
N ARG A 178 0.28 10.44 13.75
CA ARG A 178 0.83 9.18 14.26
C ARG A 178 1.54 8.42 13.14
N MET A 179 2.82 8.10 13.33
CA MET A 179 3.57 7.20 12.48
C MET A 179 3.74 5.86 13.20
N LEU A 180 3.09 4.83 12.69
CA LEU A 180 3.05 3.50 13.27
C LEU A 180 3.79 2.52 12.36
N PRO A 181 4.56 1.55 12.91
CA PRO A 181 5.15 0.50 12.09
C PRO A 181 4.09 -0.50 11.64
N THR A 182 4.31 -1.16 10.51
CA THR A 182 3.58 -2.34 10.08
C THR A 182 4.54 -3.51 10.01
N TRP A 183 4.16 -4.63 10.62
CA TRP A 183 4.94 -5.86 10.67
C TRP A 183 4.95 -6.58 9.32
N ARG A 184 6.11 -6.63 8.63
CA ARG A 184 6.27 -7.32 7.35
C ARG A 184 7.35 -8.40 7.42
N PRO A 185 7.01 -9.62 7.87
CA PRO A 185 7.97 -10.69 8.14
C PRO A 185 8.34 -11.54 6.92
N ASP A 186 8.04 -11.11 5.68
CA ASP A 186 8.19 -11.91 4.47
C ASP A 186 9.59 -12.47 4.27
N LYS A 187 10.64 -11.78 4.72
CA LYS A 187 12.02 -12.28 4.63
C LYS A 187 12.27 -13.53 5.49
N ALA A 188 11.50 -13.71 6.58
CA ALA A 188 11.61 -14.90 7.42
C ALA A 188 11.08 -16.17 6.72
N MET A 189 10.30 -16.04 5.64
CA MET A 189 9.83 -17.16 4.84
C MET A 189 10.49 -17.24 3.44
N ALA A 190 11.47 -16.38 3.15
CA ALA A 190 12.17 -16.32 1.86
C ALA A 190 13.29 -17.38 1.81
N VAL A 191 12.92 -18.62 1.53
CA VAL A 191 13.81 -19.82 1.60
C VAL A 191 14.37 -20.26 0.24
N GLU A 192 14.12 -19.49 -0.82
CA GLU A 192 14.57 -19.81 -2.18
C GLU A 192 16.09 -19.76 -2.33
N VAL A 193 16.75 -18.89 -1.56
CA VAL A 193 18.21 -18.72 -1.56
C VAL A 193 18.75 -19.01 -0.15
N PRO A 194 19.30 -20.22 0.11
CA PRO A 194 19.72 -20.62 1.45
C PRO A 194 20.73 -19.69 2.13
N ALA A 195 21.60 -19.06 1.36
CA ALA A 195 22.60 -18.11 1.92
C ALA A 195 21.92 -16.85 2.48
N ASP A 196 20.95 -16.28 1.74
CA ASP A 196 20.20 -15.09 2.15
C ASP A 196 19.30 -15.40 3.35
N PHE A 197 18.62 -16.57 3.33
CA PHE A 197 17.82 -17.02 4.46
C PHE A 197 18.65 -17.16 5.73
N ARG A 198 19.84 -17.78 5.66
CA ARG A 198 20.73 -17.93 6.82
C ARG A 198 21.19 -16.55 7.35
N ALA A 199 21.62 -15.68 6.47
CA ALA A 199 22.05 -14.33 6.87
C ALA A 199 20.90 -13.55 7.57
N TYR A 200 19.67 -13.74 7.10
CA TYR A 200 18.50 -13.16 7.75
C TYR A 200 18.24 -13.78 9.14
N MET A 201 18.35 -15.12 9.28
CA MET A 201 18.19 -15.79 10.58
C MET A 201 19.25 -15.36 11.59
N GLU A 202 20.49 -15.15 11.15
CA GLU A 202 21.57 -14.63 12.00
C GLU A 202 21.22 -13.23 12.52
N LYS A 203 20.74 -12.34 11.65
CA LYS A 203 20.30 -11.00 12.04
C LYS A 203 19.09 -11.03 12.97
N LEU A 204 18.10 -11.88 12.69
CA LEU A 204 16.94 -12.06 13.55
C LEU A 204 17.33 -12.57 14.94
N SER A 205 18.27 -13.52 15.01
CA SER A 205 18.84 -14.04 16.26
C SER A 205 19.51 -12.92 17.07
N GLU A 206 20.30 -12.07 16.40
CA GLU A 206 20.97 -10.93 17.04
C GLU A 206 19.98 -9.95 17.67
N VAL A 207 18.97 -9.49 16.91
CA VAL A 207 18.04 -8.44 17.37
C VAL A 207 16.98 -8.94 18.35
N SER A 208 16.67 -10.24 18.33
CA SER A 208 15.73 -10.87 19.28
C SER A 208 16.38 -11.37 20.54
N GLY A 209 17.70 -11.62 20.52
CA GLY A 209 18.43 -12.28 21.61
C GLY A 209 18.14 -13.79 21.72
N VAL A 210 17.43 -14.38 20.76
CA VAL A 210 17.11 -15.82 20.71
C VAL A 210 18.10 -16.53 19.79
N ALA A 211 18.82 -17.54 20.32
CA ALA A 211 19.72 -18.35 19.50
C ALA A 211 18.93 -19.29 18.59
N ILE A 212 18.97 -19.06 17.26
CA ILE A 212 18.22 -19.82 16.27
C ILE A 212 19.03 -21.06 15.84
N THR A 213 18.55 -22.25 16.22
CA THR A 213 19.16 -23.55 15.89
C THR A 213 18.15 -24.53 15.27
N LYS A 214 16.86 -24.32 15.47
CA LYS A 214 15.74 -25.11 14.98
C LYS A 214 14.58 -24.20 14.60
N PHE A 215 13.57 -24.74 13.91
CA PHE A 215 12.41 -23.97 13.46
C PHE A 215 11.67 -23.27 14.63
N ALA A 216 11.46 -23.97 15.74
CA ALA A 216 10.80 -23.37 16.91
C ALA A 216 11.50 -22.12 17.43
N ASP A 217 12.84 -22.06 17.38
CA ASP A 217 13.59 -20.87 17.81
C ASP A 217 13.33 -19.66 16.88
N VAL A 218 13.04 -19.90 15.59
CA VAL A 218 12.62 -18.84 14.64
C VAL A 218 11.31 -18.24 15.10
N ILE A 219 10.35 -19.09 15.47
CA ILE A 219 9.03 -18.64 15.94
C ILE A 219 9.17 -17.84 17.25
N ASP A 220 9.97 -18.34 18.20
CA ASP A 220 10.25 -17.64 19.46
C ASP A 220 10.88 -16.25 19.19
N ALA A 221 11.86 -16.17 18.28
CA ALA A 221 12.51 -14.91 17.90
C ALA A 221 11.53 -13.92 17.25
N LEU A 222 10.63 -14.41 16.40
CA LEU A 222 9.60 -13.59 15.77
C LEU A 222 8.56 -13.11 16.79
N HIS A 223 8.17 -13.92 17.77
CA HIS A 223 7.29 -13.48 18.86
C HIS A 223 7.91 -12.32 19.65
N VAL A 224 9.19 -12.42 20.03
CA VAL A 224 9.90 -11.32 20.71
C VAL A 224 9.85 -10.04 19.90
N ARG A 225 10.06 -10.14 18.58
CA ARG A 225 10.03 -8.96 17.69
C ARG A 225 8.62 -8.43 17.47
N HIS A 226 7.62 -9.30 17.37
CA HIS A 226 6.21 -8.94 17.23
C HIS A 226 5.71 -8.17 18.47
N GLU A 227 6.05 -8.62 19.68
CA GLU A 227 5.78 -7.91 20.93
C GLU A 227 6.46 -6.53 20.97
N PHE A 228 7.73 -6.46 20.52
CA PHE A 228 8.43 -5.18 20.39
C PHE A 228 7.70 -4.21 19.46
N PHE A 229 7.28 -4.65 18.28
CA PHE A 229 6.48 -3.84 17.34
C PHE A 229 5.18 -3.37 18.01
N GLY A 230 4.49 -4.25 18.74
CA GLY A 230 3.29 -3.90 19.52
C GLY A 230 3.55 -2.81 20.55
N SER A 231 4.70 -2.83 21.23
CA SER A 231 5.10 -1.82 22.21
C SER A 231 5.34 -0.44 21.58
N VAL A 232 5.73 -0.41 20.30
CA VAL A 232 5.90 0.82 19.53
C VAL A 232 4.58 1.32 18.93
N GLY A 233 3.52 0.50 18.93
CA GLY A 233 2.17 0.90 18.53
C GLY A 233 1.68 0.20 17.27
N CYS A 234 2.38 -0.82 16.77
CA CYS A 234 1.93 -1.63 15.64
C CYS A 234 0.52 -2.20 15.86
N ARG A 235 -0.29 -2.23 14.81
CA ARG A 235 -1.66 -2.76 14.78
C ARG A 235 -1.94 -3.61 13.55
N LEU A 236 -0.95 -3.74 12.68
CA LEU A 236 -1.08 -4.28 11.34
C LEU A 236 0.11 -5.15 11.00
N SER A 237 -0.14 -6.23 10.26
CA SER A 237 0.87 -6.90 9.45
C SER A 237 0.61 -6.67 7.96
N ASP A 238 1.61 -6.96 7.14
CA ASP A 238 1.54 -6.90 5.70
C ASP A 238 2.38 -7.99 5.06
N HIS A 239 1.87 -8.58 3.99
CA HIS A 239 2.52 -9.64 3.23
C HIS A 239 2.41 -9.37 1.73
N GLY A 240 3.57 -9.41 1.05
CA GLY A 240 3.64 -9.34 -0.41
C GLY A 240 3.93 -10.74 -0.99
N ILE A 241 2.89 -11.47 -1.38
CA ILE A 241 2.98 -12.84 -1.87
C ILE A 241 2.59 -12.95 -3.34
N GLU A 242 3.15 -13.91 -4.09
CA GLU A 242 2.71 -14.18 -5.46
C GLU A 242 1.32 -14.82 -5.47
N GLU A 243 1.13 -15.81 -4.61
CA GLU A 243 -0.10 -16.58 -4.44
C GLU A 243 -0.28 -16.97 -2.97
N PHE A 244 -1.47 -17.46 -2.61
CA PHE A 244 -1.69 -18.03 -1.28
C PHE A 244 -1.05 -19.41 -1.16
N TYR A 245 -0.35 -19.63 -0.06
CA TYR A 245 0.26 -20.93 0.28
C TYR A 245 -0.63 -21.62 1.32
N ALA A 246 -1.09 -22.83 1.02
CA ALA A 246 -1.97 -23.61 1.89
C ALA A 246 -1.74 -25.12 1.71
N GLU A 247 -0.47 -25.53 1.71
CA GLU A 247 -0.09 -26.94 1.62
C GLU A 247 -0.35 -27.65 2.95
N ASP A 248 -0.69 -28.94 2.87
CA ASP A 248 -0.73 -29.78 4.07
C ASP A 248 0.71 -30.11 4.50
N TYR A 249 0.98 -30.00 5.78
CA TYR A 249 2.30 -30.28 6.34
C TYR A 249 2.19 -30.88 7.74
N THR A 250 3.26 -31.52 8.17
CA THR A 250 3.48 -31.95 9.56
C THR A 250 4.63 -31.14 10.16
N GLN A 251 4.66 -30.99 11.48
CA GLN A 251 5.77 -30.30 12.15
C GLN A 251 7.12 -30.94 11.83
N ALA A 252 7.19 -32.26 11.76
CA ALA A 252 8.44 -32.98 11.44
C ALA A 252 8.95 -32.65 10.01
N GLU A 253 8.05 -32.44 9.05
CA GLU A 253 8.43 -31.99 7.70
C GLU A 253 8.99 -30.56 7.75
N ILE A 254 8.37 -29.65 8.47
CA ILE A 254 8.85 -28.26 8.60
C ILE A 254 10.21 -28.22 9.29
N ASP A 255 10.42 -28.99 10.35
CA ASP A 255 11.72 -29.08 11.04
C ASP A 255 12.80 -29.62 10.10
N ALA A 256 12.49 -30.64 9.28
CA ALA A 256 13.40 -31.18 8.28
C ALA A 256 13.73 -30.16 7.18
N ILE A 257 12.73 -29.43 6.68
CA ILE A 257 12.90 -28.37 5.67
C ILE A 257 13.77 -27.23 6.22
N PHE A 258 13.50 -26.79 7.46
CA PHE A 258 14.32 -25.77 8.12
C PHE A 258 15.78 -26.22 8.22
N ASN A 259 16.04 -27.43 8.74
CA ASN A 259 17.40 -27.95 8.88
C ASN A 259 18.14 -28.04 7.53
N LYS A 260 17.40 -28.39 6.46
CA LYS A 260 17.94 -28.47 5.10
C LYS A 260 18.36 -27.10 4.58
N VAL A 261 17.48 -26.08 4.63
CA VAL A 261 17.79 -24.73 4.13
C VAL A 261 18.81 -24.02 5.02
N TYR A 262 18.70 -24.14 6.34
CA TYR A 262 19.64 -23.56 7.28
C TYR A 262 21.02 -24.18 7.18
N GLY A 263 21.10 -25.50 6.82
CA GLY A 263 22.30 -26.21 6.44
C GLY A 263 22.90 -25.84 5.07
N GLY A 264 22.26 -24.92 4.32
CA GLY A 264 22.75 -24.41 3.04
C GLY A 264 22.31 -25.23 1.82
N GLN A 265 21.33 -26.09 1.95
CA GLN A 265 20.82 -26.92 0.86
C GLN A 265 19.59 -26.27 0.22
N THR A 266 19.51 -26.34 -1.11
CA THR A 266 18.35 -25.84 -1.88
C THR A 266 17.13 -26.72 -1.63
N LEU A 267 15.98 -26.08 -1.49
CA LEU A 267 14.69 -26.73 -1.32
C LEU A 267 14.02 -27.02 -2.67
N THR A 268 13.16 -28.04 -2.68
CA THR A 268 12.25 -28.27 -3.81
C THR A 268 11.09 -27.26 -3.78
N PRO A 269 10.37 -27.05 -4.90
CA PRO A 269 9.19 -26.16 -4.92
C PRO A 269 8.11 -26.57 -3.90
N GLU A 270 7.90 -27.86 -3.66
CA GLU A 270 6.96 -28.36 -2.66
C GLU A 270 7.42 -28.02 -1.23
N GLU A 271 8.69 -28.22 -0.90
CA GLU A 271 9.27 -27.83 0.40
C GLU A 271 9.15 -26.34 0.65
N ILE A 272 9.41 -25.50 -0.37
CA ILE A 272 9.24 -24.04 -0.29
C ILE A 272 7.78 -23.70 0.05
N ARG A 273 6.81 -24.27 -0.66
CA ARG A 273 5.38 -24.01 -0.43
C ARG A 273 4.92 -24.46 0.97
N LYS A 274 5.35 -25.64 1.43
CA LYS A 274 5.06 -26.12 2.80
C LYS A 274 5.63 -25.17 3.86
N PHE A 275 6.89 -24.76 3.70
CA PHE A 275 7.53 -23.85 4.64
C PHE A 275 6.82 -22.50 4.69
N LYS A 276 6.53 -21.90 3.53
CA LYS A 276 5.77 -20.63 3.45
C LYS A 276 4.37 -20.76 4.05
N THR A 277 3.69 -21.90 3.85
CA THR A 277 2.40 -22.16 4.50
C THR A 277 2.54 -22.14 6.02
N ALA A 278 3.50 -22.87 6.57
CA ALA A 278 3.73 -22.92 8.01
C ALA A 278 4.02 -21.53 8.58
N MET A 279 4.90 -20.77 7.94
CA MET A 279 5.25 -19.40 8.36
C MET A 279 4.05 -18.45 8.33
N LEU A 280 3.23 -18.48 7.25
CA LEU A 280 2.04 -17.62 7.16
C LEU A 280 0.99 -17.98 8.23
N VAL A 281 0.86 -19.27 8.59
CA VAL A 281 -0.03 -19.72 9.68
C VAL A 281 0.47 -19.19 11.03
N GLU A 282 1.78 -19.22 11.28
CA GLU A 282 2.37 -18.65 12.50
C GLU A 282 2.21 -17.13 12.57
N PHE A 283 2.48 -16.41 11.47
CA PHE A 283 2.27 -14.95 11.40
C PHE A 283 0.81 -14.58 11.69
N ALA A 284 -0.14 -15.26 11.03
CA ALA A 284 -1.56 -15.03 11.23
C ALA A 284 -2.02 -15.34 12.68
N THR A 285 -1.40 -16.34 13.31
CA THR A 285 -1.66 -16.69 14.71
C THR A 285 -1.17 -15.59 15.65
N MET A 286 0.05 -15.06 15.44
CA MET A 286 0.59 -13.94 16.20
C MET A 286 -0.31 -12.70 16.09
N ASP A 287 -0.76 -12.37 14.87
CA ASP A 287 -1.67 -11.24 14.62
C ASP A 287 -3.02 -11.42 15.32
N HIS A 288 -3.58 -12.63 15.26
CA HIS A 288 -4.84 -12.94 15.95
C HIS A 288 -4.70 -12.76 17.48
N GLU A 289 -3.65 -13.30 18.07
CA GLU A 289 -3.39 -13.22 19.51
C GLU A 289 -3.17 -11.78 20.00
N ALA A 290 -2.52 -10.95 19.19
CA ALA A 290 -2.31 -9.53 19.44
C ALA A 290 -3.54 -8.65 19.09
N GLY A 291 -4.55 -9.21 18.42
CA GLY A 291 -5.72 -8.48 17.92
C GLY A 291 -5.39 -7.50 16.80
N TRP A 292 -4.34 -7.79 16.01
CA TRP A 292 -3.93 -7.01 14.85
C TRP A 292 -4.75 -7.36 13.61
N THR A 293 -4.57 -6.54 12.57
CA THR A 293 -5.12 -6.78 11.23
C THR A 293 -4.00 -7.25 10.31
N GLN A 294 -4.19 -8.38 9.64
CA GLN A 294 -3.27 -8.84 8.60
C GLN A 294 -3.67 -8.32 7.22
N GLN A 295 -2.69 -8.01 6.38
CA GLN A 295 -2.89 -7.56 5.01
C GLN A 295 -2.18 -8.49 4.04
N PHE A 296 -2.86 -8.86 2.94
CA PHE A 296 -2.27 -9.68 1.89
C PHE A 296 -2.32 -8.97 0.56
N HIS A 297 -1.15 -8.58 0.05
CA HIS A 297 -0.94 -8.09 -1.30
C HIS A 297 -0.49 -9.26 -2.18
N TYR A 298 -1.33 -9.72 -3.13
CA TYR A 298 -1.00 -10.90 -3.93
C TYR A 298 -1.15 -10.67 -5.43
N GLY A 299 -0.44 -11.48 -6.22
CA GLY A 299 -0.67 -11.61 -7.65
C GLY A 299 0.35 -10.90 -8.54
N ALA A 300 1.50 -10.46 -8.02
CA ALA A 300 2.55 -9.86 -8.82
C ALA A 300 3.55 -10.91 -9.35
N ILE A 301 3.83 -10.86 -10.66
CA ILE A 301 5.02 -11.49 -11.24
C ILE A 301 6.15 -10.47 -11.16
N ARG A 302 7.14 -10.76 -10.33
CA ARG A 302 8.25 -9.86 -10.06
C ARG A 302 9.43 -10.06 -11.02
N ASN A 303 10.17 -8.97 -11.27
CA ASN A 303 11.47 -8.98 -11.94
C ASN A 303 11.46 -9.68 -13.32
N ASN A 304 10.43 -9.44 -14.14
CA ASN A 304 10.22 -10.12 -15.42
C ASN A 304 11.37 -9.94 -16.44
N ASN A 305 12.19 -8.89 -16.27
CA ASN A 305 13.33 -8.62 -17.13
C ASN A 305 14.65 -8.90 -16.38
N SER A 306 15.15 -10.13 -16.48
CA SER A 306 16.35 -10.58 -15.77
C SER A 306 17.60 -9.74 -16.09
N ARG A 307 17.74 -9.24 -17.33
CA ARG A 307 18.84 -8.35 -17.73
C ARG A 307 18.78 -7.02 -16.97
N MET A 308 17.59 -6.45 -16.83
CA MET A 308 17.42 -5.18 -16.11
C MET A 308 17.47 -5.41 -14.59
N PHE A 309 16.96 -6.52 -14.10
CA PHE A 309 17.11 -6.91 -12.69
C PHE A 309 18.59 -7.01 -12.28
N GLY A 310 19.43 -7.66 -13.10
CA GLY A 310 20.88 -7.73 -12.85
C GLY A 310 21.61 -6.37 -12.87
N ARG A 311 21.02 -5.34 -13.52
CA ARG A 311 21.60 -3.99 -13.59
C ARG A 311 21.09 -3.03 -12.52
N LEU A 312 19.81 -3.11 -12.17
CA LEU A 312 19.10 -2.10 -11.39
C LEU A 312 18.54 -2.63 -10.07
N GLY A 313 18.45 -3.94 -9.91
CA GLY A 313 17.81 -4.56 -8.75
C GLY A 313 16.27 -4.57 -8.82
N PRO A 314 15.61 -4.92 -7.70
CA PRO A 314 14.16 -4.99 -7.60
C PRO A 314 13.51 -3.59 -7.58
N ASP A 315 12.17 -3.57 -7.70
CA ASP A 315 11.33 -2.37 -7.56
C ASP A 315 11.66 -1.23 -8.55
N THR A 316 12.16 -1.59 -9.74
CA THR A 316 12.56 -0.61 -10.76
C THR A 316 11.62 -0.55 -11.96
N GLY A 317 10.41 -1.14 -11.84
CA GLY A 317 9.34 -1.02 -12.83
C GLY A 317 9.28 -2.15 -13.86
N PHE A 318 9.80 -3.34 -13.54
CA PHE A 318 9.82 -4.53 -14.40
C PHE A 318 8.93 -5.67 -13.88
N ASP A 319 7.88 -5.32 -13.14
CA ASP A 319 6.90 -6.25 -12.60
C ASP A 319 5.60 -6.21 -13.40
N SER A 320 4.80 -7.26 -13.32
CA SER A 320 3.53 -7.39 -14.07
C SER A 320 2.44 -8.04 -13.23
N ILE A 321 1.21 -7.89 -13.69
CA ILE A 321 0.05 -8.63 -13.17
C ILE A 321 0.25 -10.12 -13.49
N GLY A 322 0.10 -10.98 -12.47
CA GLY A 322 0.10 -12.44 -12.61
C GLY A 322 -1.30 -12.99 -12.88
N ASP A 323 -1.32 -14.23 -13.33
CA ASP A 323 -2.56 -14.99 -13.64
C ASP A 323 -2.68 -16.27 -12.79
N PHE A 324 -2.20 -16.22 -11.55
CA PHE A 324 -2.20 -17.33 -10.61
C PHE A 324 -3.61 -17.82 -10.28
N ALA A 325 -3.76 -19.13 -10.08
CA ALA A 325 -5.03 -19.77 -9.70
C ALA A 325 -5.19 -19.75 -8.17
N VAL A 326 -5.55 -18.62 -7.58
CA VAL A 326 -5.46 -18.36 -6.14
C VAL A 326 -6.68 -18.79 -5.32
N GLY A 327 -7.87 -18.90 -5.91
CA GLY A 327 -9.13 -19.02 -5.15
C GLY A 327 -9.18 -20.24 -4.20
N ARG A 328 -8.74 -21.41 -4.65
CA ARG A 328 -8.75 -22.60 -3.82
C ARG A 328 -7.76 -22.53 -2.66
N GLN A 329 -6.57 -22.03 -2.91
CA GLN A 329 -5.53 -21.91 -1.87
C GLN A 329 -5.88 -20.82 -0.87
N MET A 330 -6.43 -19.69 -1.32
CA MET A 330 -6.96 -18.64 -0.43
C MET A 330 -8.04 -19.19 0.50
N SER A 331 -9.03 -19.89 -0.05
CA SER A 331 -10.10 -20.52 0.74
C SER A 331 -9.54 -21.50 1.78
N LYS A 332 -8.61 -22.36 1.37
CA LYS A 332 -7.98 -23.36 2.25
C LYS A 332 -7.16 -22.69 3.36
N PHE A 333 -6.40 -21.64 3.03
CA PHE A 333 -5.61 -20.89 4.02
C PHE A 333 -6.50 -20.25 5.08
N PHE A 334 -7.57 -19.56 4.68
CA PHE A 334 -8.48 -18.96 5.65
C PHE A 334 -9.24 -20.01 6.48
N ASP A 335 -9.63 -21.13 5.88
CA ASP A 335 -10.26 -22.23 6.62
C ASP A 335 -9.31 -22.86 7.65
N MET A 336 -8.02 -23.02 7.33
CA MET A 336 -7.01 -23.51 8.28
C MET A 336 -6.95 -22.66 9.55
N LEU A 337 -7.13 -21.35 9.43
CA LEU A 337 -7.12 -20.41 10.54
C LEU A 337 -8.50 -20.33 11.23
N ASP A 338 -9.58 -20.17 10.45
CA ASP A 338 -10.92 -19.91 10.97
C ASP A 338 -11.49 -21.12 11.74
N ARG A 339 -11.31 -22.35 11.26
CA ARG A 339 -11.75 -23.57 11.97
C ARG A 339 -11.12 -23.75 13.36
N ASN A 340 -9.98 -23.08 13.61
CA ASN A 340 -9.29 -23.08 14.91
C ASN A 340 -9.53 -21.76 15.69
N ASP A 341 -10.47 -20.91 15.21
CA ASP A 341 -10.77 -19.60 15.75
C ASP A 341 -9.53 -18.68 15.84
N ARG A 342 -8.65 -18.75 14.83
CA ARG A 342 -7.39 -17.98 14.75
C ARG A 342 -7.30 -17.02 13.55
N LEU A 343 -8.39 -16.88 12.79
CA LEU A 343 -8.41 -15.93 11.67
C LEU A 343 -8.57 -14.51 12.22
N ALA A 344 -7.53 -13.70 12.10
CA ALA A 344 -7.53 -12.28 12.45
C ALA A 344 -8.40 -11.46 11.49
N LYS A 345 -8.65 -10.17 11.81
CA LYS A 345 -9.12 -9.20 10.82
C LYS A 345 -8.17 -9.23 9.62
N THR A 346 -8.70 -9.26 8.41
CA THR A 346 -7.89 -9.46 7.21
C THR A 346 -8.31 -8.52 6.09
N ILE A 347 -7.33 -7.94 5.39
CA ILE A 347 -7.55 -7.18 4.16
C ILE A 347 -6.83 -7.88 3.01
N ILE A 348 -7.53 -8.07 1.88
CA ILE A 348 -7.01 -8.74 0.69
C ILE A 348 -6.91 -7.73 -0.44
N TYR A 349 -5.74 -7.63 -1.05
CA TYR A 349 -5.48 -6.81 -2.24
C TYR A 349 -5.05 -7.71 -3.39
N ASN A 350 -5.89 -7.77 -4.44
CA ASN A 350 -5.53 -8.47 -5.67
C ASN A 350 -4.85 -7.51 -6.66
N LEU A 351 -3.90 -8.02 -7.42
CA LEU A 351 -3.29 -7.26 -8.50
C LEU A 351 -4.00 -7.51 -9.84
N ASN A 352 -4.57 -8.68 -10.05
CA ASN A 352 -5.30 -9.01 -11.26
C ASN A 352 -6.80 -8.66 -11.12
N PRO A 353 -7.34 -7.72 -11.92
CA PRO A 353 -8.74 -7.34 -11.83
C PRO A 353 -9.71 -8.47 -12.17
N ARG A 354 -9.24 -9.56 -12.81
CA ARG A 354 -9.99 -10.81 -13.01
C ARG A 354 -10.49 -11.41 -11.68
N ASP A 355 -9.80 -11.15 -10.58
CA ASP A 355 -10.06 -11.76 -9.28
C ASP A 355 -11.00 -10.88 -8.41
N ASN A 356 -11.51 -9.75 -8.90
CA ASN A 356 -12.33 -8.84 -8.11
C ASN A 356 -13.56 -9.55 -7.52
N GLU A 357 -14.35 -10.24 -8.33
CA GLU A 357 -15.54 -10.97 -7.89
C GLU A 357 -15.17 -12.21 -7.04
N LEU A 358 -14.03 -12.83 -7.34
CA LEU A 358 -13.50 -13.93 -6.52
C LEU A 358 -13.22 -13.45 -5.09
N VAL A 359 -12.51 -12.34 -4.94
CA VAL A 359 -12.20 -11.77 -3.62
C VAL A 359 -13.46 -11.28 -2.94
N ALA A 360 -14.32 -10.54 -3.65
CA ALA A 360 -15.59 -10.02 -3.10
C ALA A 360 -16.52 -11.13 -2.58
N THR A 361 -16.54 -12.30 -3.22
CA THR A 361 -17.28 -13.47 -2.72
C THR A 361 -16.55 -14.19 -1.60
N MET A 362 -15.23 -14.30 -1.68
CA MET A 362 -14.41 -15.00 -0.66
C MET A 362 -14.52 -14.34 0.72
N ILE A 363 -14.46 -13.01 0.78
CA ILE A 363 -14.55 -12.28 2.05
C ILE A 363 -15.88 -12.53 2.78
N GLY A 364 -16.97 -12.82 2.05
CA GLY A 364 -18.26 -13.12 2.63
C GLY A 364 -18.31 -14.42 3.44
N ASN A 365 -17.41 -15.38 3.14
CA ASN A 365 -17.40 -16.69 3.78
C ASN A 365 -16.85 -16.67 5.22
N PHE A 366 -16.08 -15.63 5.57
CA PHE A 366 -15.33 -15.57 6.83
C PHE A 366 -15.67 -14.34 7.68
N GLN A 367 -16.82 -13.72 7.44
CA GLN A 367 -17.32 -12.62 8.29
C GLN A 367 -17.73 -13.15 9.66
N ASP A 368 -17.44 -12.39 10.72
CA ASP A 368 -17.77 -12.77 12.08
C ASP A 368 -18.10 -11.50 12.91
N GLY A 369 -19.35 -11.41 13.36
CA GLY A 369 -19.87 -10.26 14.13
C GLY A 369 -19.13 -10.00 15.46
N ARG A 370 -18.40 -10.97 16.00
CA ARG A 370 -17.57 -10.79 17.21
C ARG A 370 -16.45 -9.74 17.01
N TYR A 371 -16.02 -9.55 15.77
CA TYR A 371 -14.97 -8.59 15.39
C TYR A 371 -15.51 -7.23 14.94
N GLY A 372 -16.83 -7.03 14.98
CA GLY A 372 -17.49 -5.86 14.43
C GLY A 372 -17.78 -6.00 12.93
N ALA A 373 -18.15 -4.89 12.29
CA ALA A 373 -18.50 -4.89 10.87
C ALA A 373 -17.25 -5.06 9.98
N GLY A 374 -17.34 -5.97 9.01
CA GLY A 374 -16.33 -6.13 7.98
C GLY A 374 -15.03 -6.74 8.48
N LYS A 375 -15.09 -7.86 9.24
CA LYS A 375 -13.88 -8.60 9.70
C LYS A 375 -12.89 -8.84 8.56
N ILE A 376 -13.38 -9.33 7.43
CA ILE A 376 -12.58 -9.53 6.21
C ILE A 376 -12.95 -8.47 5.19
N GLN A 377 -11.96 -7.76 4.68
CA GLN A 377 -12.10 -6.65 3.75
C GLN A 377 -11.55 -7.01 2.37
N PHE A 378 -12.21 -6.51 1.34
CA PHE A 378 -11.61 -6.38 0.03
C PHE A 378 -10.97 -4.99 -0.05
N GLY A 379 -9.65 -4.93 -0.07
CA GLY A 379 -8.88 -3.69 -0.05
C GLY A 379 -9.08 -2.83 -1.29
N SER A 380 -8.57 -1.59 -1.24
CA SER A 380 -8.65 -0.68 -2.38
C SER A 380 -7.92 -1.22 -3.61
N GLY A 381 -8.25 -0.69 -4.79
CA GLY A 381 -7.48 -0.99 -6.00
C GLY A 381 -5.99 -0.78 -5.72
N TRP A 382 -5.24 -1.88 -5.76
CA TRP A 382 -3.81 -1.89 -5.50
C TRP A 382 -3.03 -1.63 -6.79
N TRP A 383 -1.73 -1.57 -6.75
CA TRP A 383 -0.78 -1.34 -7.84
C TRP A 383 -1.33 -1.73 -9.24
N PHE A 384 -1.21 -0.86 -10.23
CA PHE A 384 -1.89 -0.89 -11.52
C PHE A 384 -3.42 -0.69 -11.51
N LEU A 385 -4.10 -0.95 -10.38
CA LEU A 385 -5.54 -0.79 -10.21
C LEU A 385 -5.90 0.46 -9.37
N ASP A 386 -4.92 1.17 -8.86
CA ASP A 386 -5.03 2.36 -7.99
C ASP A 386 -5.40 3.63 -8.79
N GLN A 387 -6.19 3.48 -9.82
CA GLN A 387 -6.65 4.54 -10.73
C GLN A 387 -8.17 4.40 -10.97
N LYS A 388 -8.78 5.44 -11.55
CA LYS A 388 -10.23 5.57 -11.67
C LYS A 388 -10.94 4.28 -12.12
N ASP A 389 -10.52 3.68 -13.24
CA ASP A 389 -11.16 2.48 -13.80
C ASP A 389 -10.99 1.25 -12.88
N GLY A 390 -9.80 1.07 -12.30
CA GLY A 390 -9.52 0.00 -11.34
C GLY A 390 -10.28 0.17 -10.03
N MET A 391 -10.33 1.40 -9.50
CA MET A 391 -11.10 1.73 -8.29
C MET A 391 -12.60 1.51 -8.49
N GLU A 392 -13.17 1.97 -9.61
CA GLU A 392 -14.59 1.76 -9.93
C GLU A 392 -14.92 0.27 -10.05
N LYS A 393 -14.08 -0.52 -10.71
CA LYS A 393 -14.27 -1.97 -10.83
C LYS A 393 -14.21 -2.68 -9.47
N GLN A 394 -13.25 -2.33 -8.63
CA GLN A 394 -13.12 -2.89 -7.27
C GLN A 394 -14.36 -2.53 -6.44
N MET A 395 -14.76 -1.25 -6.40
CA MET A 395 -15.93 -0.81 -5.63
C MET A 395 -17.23 -1.41 -6.15
N ASN A 396 -17.39 -1.59 -7.46
CA ASN A 396 -18.55 -2.25 -8.06
C ASN A 396 -18.64 -3.72 -7.67
N ALA A 397 -17.53 -4.46 -7.72
CA ALA A 397 -17.49 -5.86 -7.26
C ALA A 397 -17.82 -5.96 -5.76
N LEU A 398 -17.22 -5.09 -4.94
CA LEU A 398 -17.47 -5.06 -3.49
C LEU A 398 -18.93 -4.68 -3.17
N SER A 399 -19.51 -3.68 -3.84
CA SER A 399 -20.89 -3.26 -3.57
C SER A 399 -21.93 -4.30 -3.99
N THR A 400 -21.64 -5.04 -5.06
CA THR A 400 -22.56 -6.07 -5.59
C THR A 400 -22.58 -7.33 -4.73
N LEU A 401 -21.44 -7.72 -4.15
CA LEU A 401 -21.25 -9.02 -3.49
C LEU A 401 -20.95 -8.89 -1.98
N GLY A 402 -20.77 -7.68 -1.48
CA GLY A 402 -20.50 -7.36 -0.08
C GLY A 402 -21.20 -6.07 0.34
N LEU A 403 -20.57 -5.30 1.22
CA LEU A 403 -21.11 -4.03 1.71
C LEU A 403 -20.08 -2.90 1.52
N LEU A 404 -20.24 -2.13 0.45
CA LEU A 404 -19.37 -0.96 0.18
C LEU A 404 -19.33 0.00 1.38
N SER A 405 -20.46 0.20 2.08
CA SER A 405 -20.53 1.09 3.26
C SER A 405 -19.59 0.72 4.42
N ARG A 406 -19.04 -0.50 4.43
CA ARG A 406 -18.10 -0.99 5.46
C ARG A 406 -16.67 -1.07 4.96
N PHE A 407 -16.41 -0.59 3.77
CA PHE A 407 -15.09 -0.54 3.17
C PHE A 407 -14.17 0.40 3.96
N VAL A 408 -12.92 -0.04 4.22
CA VAL A 408 -11.91 0.75 4.97
C VAL A 408 -11.25 1.85 4.14
N GLY A 409 -11.61 1.96 2.85
CA GLY A 409 -11.19 3.07 2.00
C GLY A 409 -9.78 2.92 1.40
N MET A 410 -9.21 4.06 1.03
CA MET A 410 -7.96 4.19 0.27
C MET A 410 -6.73 4.20 1.17
N LEU A 411 -5.63 3.75 0.62
CA LEU A 411 -4.26 3.89 1.09
C LEU A 411 -3.37 4.39 -0.06
N THR A 412 -2.17 4.90 0.20
CA THR A 412 -1.32 5.41 -0.89
C THR A 412 -0.42 4.35 -1.51
N ASP A 413 0.03 3.37 -0.75
CA ASP A 413 1.07 2.41 -1.16
C ASP A 413 2.29 3.12 -1.81
N SER A 414 2.69 4.25 -1.27
CA SER A 414 3.64 5.15 -1.91
C SER A 414 4.85 5.46 -1.04
N ARG A 415 5.96 5.75 -1.73
CA ARG A 415 7.21 6.25 -1.13
C ARG A 415 7.27 7.79 -1.07
N SER A 416 6.34 8.49 -1.74
CA SER A 416 6.39 9.95 -1.90
C SER A 416 5.40 10.69 -1.00
N PHE A 417 5.86 11.73 -0.32
CA PHE A 417 5.02 12.68 0.44
C PHE A 417 4.08 13.50 -0.47
N LEU A 418 4.27 13.48 -1.78
CA LEU A 418 3.35 14.08 -2.75
C LEU A 418 2.22 13.14 -3.19
N SER A 419 2.12 11.93 -2.66
CA SER A 419 1.10 10.95 -3.07
C SER A 419 -0.21 11.02 -2.27
N TYR A 420 -0.32 11.86 -1.25
CA TYR A 420 -1.57 12.05 -0.50
C TYR A 420 -2.77 12.47 -1.37
N PRO A 421 -2.61 13.19 -2.49
CA PRO A 421 -3.70 13.44 -3.45
C PRO A 421 -4.33 12.18 -4.04
N ARG A 422 -3.75 10.99 -3.89
CA ARG A 422 -4.41 9.73 -4.24
C ARG A 422 -5.66 9.50 -3.39
N HIS A 423 -5.67 9.92 -2.12
CA HIS A 423 -6.88 9.93 -1.30
C HIS A 423 -7.95 10.87 -1.87
N GLU A 424 -7.58 12.06 -2.32
CA GLU A 424 -8.50 12.98 -3.00
C GLU A 424 -9.04 12.36 -4.29
N TYR A 425 -8.19 11.77 -5.10
CA TYR A 425 -8.57 11.10 -6.35
C TYR A 425 -9.57 9.97 -6.10
N PHE A 426 -9.31 9.14 -5.10
CA PHE A 426 -10.22 8.08 -4.66
C PHE A 426 -11.57 8.65 -4.18
N ARG A 427 -11.55 9.66 -3.30
CA ARG A 427 -12.75 10.29 -2.76
C ARG A 427 -13.64 10.88 -3.85
N ARG A 428 -13.03 11.50 -4.86
CA ARG A 428 -13.74 12.02 -6.04
C ARG A 428 -14.34 10.89 -6.87
N THR A 429 -13.62 9.79 -7.06
CA THR A 429 -14.11 8.60 -7.79
C THR A 429 -15.29 7.97 -7.05
N LEU A 430 -15.20 7.79 -5.73
CA LEU A 430 -16.27 7.28 -4.89
C LEU A 430 -17.52 8.17 -4.95
N CYS A 431 -17.36 9.47 -4.73
CA CYS A 431 -18.48 10.42 -4.75
C CYS A 431 -19.13 10.51 -6.12
N ASN A 432 -18.34 10.37 -7.20
CA ASN A 432 -18.88 10.34 -8.55
C ASN A 432 -19.69 9.07 -8.82
N LEU A 433 -19.21 7.90 -8.36
CA LEU A 433 -19.92 6.64 -8.49
C LEU A 433 -21.27 6.71 -7.79
N VAL A 434 -21.27 7.05 -6.50
CA VAL A 434 -22.49 7.11 -5.66
C VAL A 434 -23.43 8.25 -6.11
N GLY A 435 -22.88 9.41 -6.47
CA GLY A 435 -23.67 10.54 -6.97
C GLY A 435 -24.38 10.23 -8.30
N ASN A 436 -23.74 9.52 -9.20
CA ASN A 436 -24.37 9.06 -10.43
C ASN A 436 -25.50 8.06 -10.18
N ASP A 437 -25.34 7.15 -9.21
CA ASP A 437 -26.38 6.20 -8.83
C ASP A 437 -27.63 6.91 -8.25
N ILE A 438 -27.44 7.99 -7.48
CA ILE A 438 -28.54 8.81 -6.99
C ILE A 438 -29.25 9.51 -8.16
N GLU A 439 -28.54 10.11 -9.07
CA GLU A 439 -29.11 10.80 -10.26
C GLU A 439 -29.86 9.84 -11.19
N GLN A 440 -29.45 8.58 -11.24
CA GLN A 440 -30.13 7.55 -12.01
C GLN A 440 -31.31 6.89 -11.27
N GLY A 441 -31.57 7.29 -10.02
CA GLY A 441 -32.64 6.70 -9.19
C GLY A 441 -32.32 5.29 -8.67
N LEU A 442 -31.07 4.87 -8.72
CA LEU A 442 -30.62 3.59 -8.16
C LEU A 442 -30.44 3.69 -6.63
N LEU A 443 -30.22 4.90 -6.12
CA LEU A 443 -30.21 5.22 -4.70
C LEU A 443 -31.20 6.36 -4.41
N PRO A 444 -31.86 6.36 -3.23
CA PRO A 444 -32.88 7.35 -2.92
C PRO A 444 -32.27 8.72 -2.64
N ALA A 445 -32.65 9.74 -3.42
CA ALA A 445 -32.18 11.12 -3.22
C ALA A 445 -32.58 11.70 -1.85
N SER A 446 -33.69 11.20 -1.23
CA SER A 446 -34.10 11.58 0.13
C SER A 446 -33.08 11.21 1.21
N GLU A 447 -32.22 10.23 0.95
CA GLU A 447 -31.22 9.72 1.89
C GLU A 447 -29.82 10.32 1.68
N ILE A 448 -29.69 11.38 0.89
CA ILE A 448 -28.38 11.96 0.55
C ILE A 448 -27.56 12.34 1.79
N ASP A 449 -28.20 12.84 2.85
CA ASP A 449 -27.55 13.21 4.10
C ASP A 449 -27.06 11.99 4.89
N PHE A 450 -27.81 10.89 4.86
CA PHE A 450 -27.36 9.61 5.41
C PHE A 450 -26.21 9.04 4.59
N ILE A 451 -26.35 9.03 3.26
CA ILE A 451 -25.29 8.56 2.35
C ILE A 451 -24.00 9.35 2.57
N GLY A 452 -24.10 10.68 2.66
CA GLY A 452 -22.95 11.55 2.91
C GLY A 452 -22.25 11.22 4.23
N ARG A 453 -23.01 11.22 5.33
CA ARG A 453 -22.44 11.03 6.67
C ARG A 453 -22.05 9.59 6.95
N GLU A 454 -22.93 8.62 6.68
CA GLU A 454 -22.68 7.24 7.12
C GLU A 454 -21.85 6.44 6.11
N ILE A 455 -22.01 6.68 4.80
CA ILE A 455 -21.31 5.91 3.77
C ILE A 455 -20.05 6.64 3.32
N ILE A 456 -20.16 7.87 2.81
CA ILE A 456 -19.01 8.60 2.23
C ILE A 456 -17.95 8.93 3.30
N GLU A 457 -18.34 9.58 4.40
CA GLU A 457 -17.40 9.87 5.49
C GLU A 457 -16.91 8.59 6.19
N GLY A 458 -17.77 7.55 6.26
CA GLY A 458 -17.40 6.22 6.73
C GLY A 458 -16.22 5.67 5.94
N ILE A 459 -16.36 5.55 4.61
CA ILE A 459 -15.33 4.98 3.72
C ILE A 459 -14.09 5.88 3.67
N CYS A 460 -14.28 7.21 3.68
CA CYS A 460 -13.16 8.16 3.57
C CYS A 460 -12.33 8.27 4.84
N TYR A 461 -12.85 7.83 6.02
CA TYR A 461 -12.15 8.04 7.28
C TYR A 461 -12.60 7.10 8.42
N ARG A 462 -13.90 7.12 8.82
CA ARG A 462 -14.32 6.49 10.09
C ARG A 462 -14.13 4.97 10.09
N ASN A 463 -14.41 4.32 8.96
CA ASN A 463 -14.27 2.86 8.88
C ASN A 463 -12.83 2.42 9.15
N ALA A 464 -11.83 3.09 8.56
CA ALA A 464 -10.42 2.80 8.84
C ALA A 464 -10.08 3.07 10.31
N LYS A 465 -10.50 4.22 10.84
CA LYS A 465 -10.25 4.59 12.25
C LYS A 465 -10.77 3.55 13.23
N ASP A 466 -12.01 3.11 13.04
CA ASP A 466 -12.67 2.13 13.92
C ASP A 466 -12.10 0.71 13.70
N TYR A 467 -11.84 0.35 12.46
CA TYR A 467 -11.32 -0.97 12.08
C TYR A 467 -9.95 -1.24 12.68
N PHE A 468 -9.03 -0.27 12.61
CA PHE A 468 -7.67 -0.38 13.15
C PHE A 468 -7.56 0.11 14.59
N LYS A 469 -8.60 0.73 15.16
CA LYS A 469 -8.60 1.35 16.50
C LYS A 469 -7.55 2.46 16.63
N PHE A 470 -7.45 3.31 15.59
CA PHE A 470 -6.57 4.47 15.59
C PHE A 470 -7.14 5.64 16.39
#